data_961b1f94472953a63b8c2167eaf26afe
#
_entry.id   961b1f94472953a63b8c2167eaf26afe
#
_cell.length_a   1.000
_cell.length_b   1.000
_cell.length_c   1.000
_cell.angle_alpha   90.00
_cell.angle_beta   90.00
_cell.angle_gamma   90.00
#
_symmetry.space_group_name_H-M   'P 1'
#
loop_
_entity.id
_entity.type
_entity.pdbx_description
1 polymer ?
#
loop_
_entity_poly.entity_id
_entity_poly.type
_entity_poly.pdbx_seq_one_letter_code
_entity_poly.pdbx_strand_id
1 'polypeptide(L)'
;MKKFIALVVVLCAVMITASASAAKGVVVFYGERSNKIIIKTDWEHYTCGEVSGLPFRLRHGDEVAGELESTGRHELYNITEDESFYVWISDYWLNKERAFDWLERNS
;
A
#
# COMPACT_ATOMS: atom_id res chain seq x y z
N MET A 1 1.14 28.15 -31.77
CA MET A 1 1.07 26.70 -31.76
C MET A 1 2.14 26.06 -30.88
N LYS A 2 3.40 26.43 -31.03
CA LYS A 2 4.49 25.86 -30.22
C LYS A 2 4.34 26.11 -28.73
N LYS A 3 3.82 27.29 -28.35
CA LYS A 3 3.58 27.63 -26.93
C LYS A 3 2.48 26.79 -26.30
N PHE A 4 1.52 26.37 -27.12
CA PHE A 4 0.41 25.55 -26.67
C PHE A 4 0.88 24.15 -26.30
N ILE A 5 1.76 23.57 -27.11
CA ILE A 5 2.33 22.23 -26.87
C ILE A 5 3.18 22.22 -25.61
N ALA A 6 3.99 23.25 -25.38
CA ALA A 6 4.82 23.37 -24.20
C ALA A 6 3.97 23.43 -22.92
N LEU A 7 2.84 24.12 -22.94
CA LEU A 7 1.94 24.24 -21.80
C LEU A 7 1.33 22.85 -21.43
N VAL A 8 0.92 22.13 -22.44
CA VAL A 8 0.35 20.78 -22.24
C VAL A 8 1.38 19.83 -21.59
N VAL A 9 2.63 19.88 -22.05
CA VAL A 9 3.71 19.06 -21.49
C VAL A 9 3.95 19.39 -20.02
N VAL A 10 3.93 20.67 -19.65
CA VAL A 10 4.10 21.10 -18.26
C VAL A 10 2.98 20.56 -17.36
N LEU A 11 1.74 20.61 -17.84
CA LEU A 11 0.59 20.09 -17.12
C LEU A 11 0.72 18.58 -16.88
N CYS A 12 1.14 17.83 -17.89
CA CYS A 12 1.37 16.38 -17.75
C CYS A 12 2.45 16.09 -16.72
N ALA A 13 3.51 16.87 -16.68
CA ALA A 13 4.58 16.68 -15.70
C ALA A 13 4.09 16.89 -14.26
N VAL A 14 3.25 17.92 -14.05
CA VAL A 14 2.65 18.20 -12.74
C VAL A 14 1.75 17.04 -12.29
N MET A 15 0.96 16.47 -13.17
CA MET A 15 0.09 15.34 -12.86
C MET A 15 0.90 14.09 -12.48
N ILE A 16 1.99 13.84 -13.19
CA ILE A 16 2.89 12.71 -12.87
C ILE A 16 3.50 12.90 -11.48
N THR A 17 3.91 14.11 -11.14
CA THR A 17 4.48 14.41 -9.83
C THR A 17 3.46 14.17 -8.72
N ALA A 18 2.20 14.54 -8.93
CA ALA A 18 1.15 14.34 -7.95
C ALA A 18 0.88 12.86 -7.68
N SER A 19 0.98 12.00 -8.71
CA SER A 19 0.78 10.56 -8.54
C SER A 19 1.99 9.82 -7.97
N ALA A 20 3.15 10.46 -7.93
CA ALA A 20 4.38 9.86 -7.40
C ALA A 20 4.38 9.72 -5.86
N SER A 21 3.37 10.28 -5.16
CA SER A 21 3.26 10.17 -3.71
C SER A 21 2.79 8.79 -3.23
N ALA A 22 2.25 7.96 -4.12
CA ALA A 22 1.81 6.62 -3.77
C ALA A 22 3.01 5.69 -3.51
N ALA A 23 2.98 4.99 -2.38
CA ALA A 23 4.01 4.04 -2.03
C ALA A 23 3.66 2.66 -2.60
N LYS A 24 4.69 1.84 -2.81
CA LYS A 24 4.53 0.45 -3.22
C LYS A 24 5.08 -0.49 -2.16
N GLY A 25 4.54 -1.69 -2.13
CA GLY A 25 5.03 -2.71 -1.22
C GLY A 25 4.62 -4.10 -1.67
N VAL A 26 5.05 -5.08 -0.90
CA VAL A 26 4.77 -6.50 -1.15
C VAL A 26 4.15 -7.09 0.10
N VAL A 27 3.08 -7.87 -0.08
CA VAL A 27 2.45 -8.58 1.04
C VAL A 27 3.40 -9.66 1.52
N VAL A 28 3.89 -9.55 2.75
CA VAL A 28 4.78 -10.54 3.36
C VAL A 28 4.04 -11.44 4.34
N PHE A 29 2.86 -11.05 4.78
CA PHE A 29 1.99 -11.86 5.62
C PHE A 29 0.53 -11.45 5.43
N TYR A 30 -0.35 -12.42 5.35
CA TYR A 30 -1.79 -12.21 5.41
C TYR A 30 -2.45 -13.40 6.08
N GLY A 31 -3.19 -13.15 7.18
CA GLY A 31 -3.92 -14.17 7.91
C GLY A 31 -5.38 -14.18 7.53
N GLU A 32 -5.82 -15.22 6.84
CA GLU A 32 -7.21 -15.32 6.36
C GLU A 32 -8.25 -15.25 7.48
N ARG A 33 -7.91 -15.77 8.65
CA ARG A 33 -8.84 -15.79 9.79
C ARG A 33 -8.84 -14.49 10.58
N SER A 34 -7.69 -13.86 10.71
CA SER A 34 -7.56 -12.64 11.50
C SER A 34 -7.68 -11.38 10.67
N ASN A 35 -7.58 -11.49 9.34
CA ASN A 35 -7.51 -10.37 8.40
C ASN A 35 -6.31 -9.46 8.63
N LYS A 36 -5.32 -9.90 9.40
CA LYS A 36 -4.10 -9.11 9.63
C LYS A 36 -3.19 -9.19 8.42
N ILE A 37 -2.59 -8.06 8.08
CA ILE A 37 -1.70 -7.95 6.93
C ILE A 37 -0.42 -7.24 7.33
N ILE A 38 0.71 -7.71 6.78
CA ILE A 38 1.99 -7.01 6.88
C ILE A 38 2.49 -6.79 5.47
N ILE A 39 2.81 -5.55 5.16
CA ILE A 39 3.32 -5.14 3.85
C ILE A 39 4.73 -4.60 4.02
N LYS A 40 5.67 -5.15 3.26
CA LYS A 40 7.04 -4.62 3.20
C LYS A 40 7.11 -3.58 2.09
N THR A 41 7.41 -2.34 2.44
CA THR A 41 7.49 -1.24 1.48
C THR A 41 8.80 -1.27 0.70
N ASP A 42 8.85 -0.54 -0.41
CA ASP A 42 10.06 -0.41 -1.22
C ASP A 42 11.22 0.22 -0.44
N TRP A 43 10.93 0.95 0.62
CA TRP A 43 11.93 1.56 1.50
C TRP A 43 12.39 0.60 2.62
N GLU A 44 12.03 -0.69 2.51
CA GLU A 44 12.36 -1.72 3.50
C GLU A 44 11.78 -1.48 4.89
N HIS A 45 10.69 -0.73 4.96
CA HIS A 45 9.89 -0.59 6.16
C HIS A 45 8.68 -1.51 6.08
N TYR A 46 8.06 -1.77 7.22
CA TYR A 46 6.89 -2.65 7.30
C TYR A 46 5.67 -1.87 7.78
N THR A 47 4.56 -2.12 7.13
CA THR A 47 3.25 -1.54 7.47
C THR A 47 2.34 -2.67 7.92
N CYS A 48 1.67 -2.46 9.05
CA CYS A 48 0.78 -3.44 9.66
C CYS A 48 -0.64 -2.93 9.71
N GLY A 49 -1.60 -3.81 9.43
CA GLY A 49 -2.99 -3.41 9.46
C GLY A 49 -3.96 -4.57 9.43
N GLU A 50 -5.22 -4.24 9.23
CA GLU A 50 -6.30 -5.21 9.16
C GLU A 50 -7.12 -4.94 7.91
N VAL A 51 -7.33 -5.97 7.10
CA VAL A 51 -8.04 -5.86 5.83
C VAL A 51 -9.54 -6.01 6.05
N SER A 52 -10.33 -5.24 5.31
CA SER A 52 -11.78 -5.35 5.31
C SER A 52 -12.32 -5.38 3.88
N GLY A 53 -13.40 -6.13 3.68
CA GLY A 53 -14.12 -6.13 2.41
C GLY A 53 -13.32 -6.63 1.22
N LEU A 54 -12.66 -7.78 1.35
CA LEU A 54 -11.89 -8.37 0.26
C LEU A 54 -12.82 -8.98 -0.78
N PRO A 55 -12.78 -8.50 -2.03
CA PRO A 55 -13.49 -9.15 -3.13
C PRO A 55 -12.71 -10.34 -3.71
N PHE A 56 -11.45 -10.52 -3.32
CA PHE A 56 -10.56 -11.54 -3.83
C PHE A 56 -9.63 -12.00 -2.72
N ARG A 57 -8.82 -13.01 -3.02
CA ARG A 57 -7.89 -13.58 -2.05
C ARG A 57 -6.52 -12.91 -2.12
N LEU A 58 -6.09 -12.32 -1.01
CA LEU A 58 -4.72 -11.80 -0.89
C LEU A 58 -3.74 -12.96 -0.69
N ARG A 59 -2.57 -12.83 -1.30
CA ARG A 59 -1.51 -13.83 -1.22
C ARG A 59 -0.18 -13.19 -0.85
N HIS A 60 0.66 -13.96 -0.18
CA HIS A 60 2.04 -13.55 0.05
C HIS A 60 2.73 -13.32 -1.29
N GLY A 61 3.44 -12.23 -1.42
CA GLY A 61 4.10 -11.86 -2.65
C GLY A 61 3.32 -10.92 -3.55
N ASP A 62 2.04 -10.67 -3.27
CA ASP A 62 1.25 -9.72 -4.05
C ASP A 62 1.84 -8.32 -3.91
N GLU A 63 1.94 -7.60 -5.02
CA GLU A 63 2.37 -6.22 -5.02
C GLU A 63 1.18 -5.31 -4.81
N VAL A 64 1.33 -4.35 -3.91
CA VAL A 64 0.27 -3.39 -3.58
C VAL A 64 0.80 -1.97 -3.64
N ALA A 65 -0.10 -1.02 -3.87
CA ALA A 65 0.24 0.40 -3.93
C ALA A 65 -0.82 1.23 -3.25
N GLY A 66 -0.41 2.37 -2.70
CA GLY A 66 -1.30 3.31 -2.06
C GLY A 66 -0.64 4.02 -0.89
N GLU A 67 -1.46 4.57 0.00
CA GLU A 67 -0.96 5.24 1.19
C GLU A 67 -0.60 4.21 2.25
N LEU A 68 0.70 3.93 2.40
CA LEU A 68 1.22 2.93 3.33
C LEU A 68 1.88 3.55 4.56
N GLU A 69 1.94 4.87 4.63
CA GLU A 69 2.69 5.59 5.63
C GLU A 69 1.82 6.52 6.47
N SER A 70 0.60 6.10 6.74
CA SER A 70 -0.26 6.78 7.71
C SER A 70 -1.26 5.80 8.29
N THR A 71 -1.66 6.04 9.52
CA THR A 71 -2.66 5.20 10.19
C THR A 71 -4.06 5.53 9.69
N GLY A 72 -4.99 4.62 9.91
CA GLY A 72 -6.38 4.79 9.53
C GLY A 72 -6.78 3.95 8.33
N ARG A 73 -8.00 4.20 7.85
CA ARG A 73 -8.55 3.45 6.73
C ARG A 73 -8.06 4.00 5.40
N HIS A 74 -7.49 3.13 4.59
CA HIS A 74 -7.01 3.48 3.26
C HIS A 74 -7.47 2.47 2.23
N GLU A 75 -7.70 2.94 1.01
CA GLU A 75 -7.89 2.06 -0.13
C GLU A 75 -6.54 1.78 -0.76
N LEU A 76 -6.20 0.52 -0.88
CA LEU A 76 -4.99 0.08 -1.54
C LEU A 76 -5.34 -0.65 -2.83
N TYR A 77 -4.42 -0.62 -3.78
CA TYR A 77 -4.56 -1.31 -5.04
C TYR A 77 -3.62 -2.51 -5.06
N ASN A 78 -4.17 -3.70 -5.32
CA ASN A 78 -3.37 -4.90 -5.54
C ASN A 78 -2.98 -4.95 -7.00
N ILE A 79 -1.72 -4.67 -7.30
CA ILE A 79 -1.20 -4.61 -8.67
C ILE A 79 -1.22 -6.00 -9.30
N THR A 80 -0.87 -7.02 -8.53
CA THR A 80 -0.80 -8.40 -9.01
C THR A 80 -2.15 -8.92 -9.47
N GLU A 81 -3.21 -8.64 -8.70
CA GLU A 81 -4.56 -9.12 -8.99
C GLU A 81 -5.44 -8.09 -9.71
N ASP A 82 -4.93 -6.87 -9.89
CA ASP A 82 -5.68 -5.77 -10.53
C ASP A 82 -7.01 -5.49 -9.83
N GLU A 83 -6.97 -5.36 -8.50
CA GLU A 83 -8.15 -5.06 -7.69
C GLU A 83 -7.83 -4.18 -6.49
N SER A 84 -8.79 -3.38 -6.08
CA SER A 84 -8.66 -2.53 -4.90
C SER A 84 -9.22 -3.21 -3.67
N PHE A 85 -8.70 -2.86 -2.51
CA PHE A 85 -9.21 -3.35 -1.23
C PHE A 85 -8.99 -2.30 -0.16
N TYR A 86 -9.69 -2.44 0.96
CA TYR A 86 -9.57 -1.51 2.08
C TYR A 86 -8.79 -2.14 3.22
N VAL A 87 -7.96 -1.31 3.85
CA VAL A 87 -7.16 -1.72 5.00
C VAL A 87 -7.20 -0.63 6.06
N TRP A 88 -7.26 -1.05 7.31
CA TRP A 88 -7.03 -0.16 8.45
C TRP A 88 -5.57 -0.32 8.85
N ILE A 89 -4.77 0.72 8.61
CA ILE A 89 -3.35 0.70 8.96
C ILE A 89 -3.20 1.09 10.43
N SER A 90 -2.64 0.18 11.21
CA SER A 90 -2.43 0.37 12.64
C SER A 90 -1.08 0.96 12.95
N ASP A 91 -0.05 0.62 12.17
CA ASP A 91 1.30 1.12 12.36
C ASP A 91 2.08 1.00 11.06
N TYR A 92 3.13 1.79 10.93
CA TYR A 92 3.95 1.85 9.73
C TYR A 92 5.40 2.23 10.09
N TRP A 93 6.31 2.18 9.12
CA TRP A 93 7.74 2.43 9.31
C TRP A 93 8.38 1.51 10.34
N LEU A 94 7.85 0.33 10.49
CA LEU A 94 8.40 -0.66 11.41
C LEU A 94 9.54 -1.42 10.76
N ASN A 95 10.45 -1.95 11.58
CA ASN A 95 11.36 -2.97 11.11
C ASN A 95 10.66 -4.33 11.15
N LYS A 96 11.29 -5.36 10.60
CA LYS A 96 10.69 -6.69 10.50
C LYS A 96 10.31 -7.25 11.87
N GLU A 97 11.18 -7.12 12.85
CA GLU A 97 10.97 -7.64 14.20
C GLU A 97 9.74 -7.00 14.84
N ARG A 98 9.63 -5.69 14.76
CA ARG A 98 8.49 -4.95 15.32
C ARG A 98 7.19 -5.27 14.62
N ALA A 99 7.24 -5.47 13.31
CA ALA A 99 6.03 -5.82 12.55
C ALA A 99 5.49 -7.18 13.00
N PHE A 100 6.34 -8.17 13.16
CA PHE A 100 5.91 -9.49 13.59
C PHE A 100 5.56 -9.54 15.08
N ASP A 101 6.17 -8.70 15.91
CA ASP A 101 5.74 -8.49 17.29
C ASP A 101 4.32 -7.92 17.35
N TRP A 102 4.02 -6.95 16.49
CA TRP A 102 2.68 -6.40 16.38
C TRP A 102 1.66 -7.50 16.04
N LEU A 103 1.99 -8.34 15.06
CA LEU A 103 1.13 -9.44 14.66
C LEU A 103 0.87 -10.38 15.83
N GLU A 104 1.91 -10.75 16.56
CA GLU A 104 1.78 -11.64 17.71
C GLU A 104 0.90 -11.08 18.81
N ARG A 105 1.03 -9.79 19.10
CA ARG A 105 0.23 -9.10 20.12
C ARG A 105 -1.23 -8.92 19.71
N ASN A 106 -1.52 -8.90 18.42
CA ASN A 106 -2.85 -8.63 17.88
C ASN A 106 -3.53 -9.87 17.29
N SER A 107 -2.95 -11.01 17.46
CA SER A 107 -3.50 -12.27 16.94
C SER A 107 -4.37 -12.98 17.97
#